data_53024ee19bbcb21068952b0d08753dcd
#
_entry.id   53024ee19bbcb21068952b0d08753dcd
#
_cell.length_a   1.000
_cell.length_b   1.000
_cell.length_c   1.000
_cell.angle_alpha   90.00
_cell.angle_beta   90.00
_cell.angle_gamma   90.00
#
_symmetry.space_group_name_H-M   'P 1'
#
loop_
_entity.id
_entity.type
_entity.pdbx_description
1 polymer ?
#
loop_
_entity_poly.entity_id
_entity_poly.type
_entity_poly.pdbx_seq_one_letter_code
_entity_poly.pdbx_strand_id
1 'polypeptide(L)' 'MPYTVEKIEDGLYSVEGPRIERMLGYTNIDSEKGFMFFQNFMKDNGILEELENLGIKDGDTVKIYGHQFDYYK' A
#
# COMPACT_ATOMS: atom_id res chain seq x y z
N MET A 1 15.56 -4.50 1.70
CA MET A 1 14.37 -3.65 1.50
C MET A 1 13.67 -3.47 2.82
N PRO A 2 13.30 -2.26 3.18
CA PRO A 2 12.59 -2.03 4.44
C PRO A 2 11.11 -2.44 4.38
N TYR A 3 10.66 -2.96 3.27
CA TYR A 3 9.28 -3.41 3.10
C TYR A 3 9.25 -4.56 2.09
N THR A 4 8.17 -5.33 2.14
CA THR A 4 7.92 -6.45 1.23
C THR A 4 6.61 -6.20 0.50
N VAL A 5 6.64 -6.32 -0.82
CA VAL A 5 5.45 -6.20 -1.67
C VAL A 5 5.27 -7.53 -2.38
N GLU A 6 4.11 -8.15 -2.21
CA GLU A 6 3.83 -9.46 -2.78
C GLU A 6 2.49 -9.52 -3.50
N LYS A 7 2.48 -10.27 -4.59
CA LYS A 7 1.22 -10.65 -5.24
C LYS A 7 0.77 -11.96 -4.60
N ILE A 8 -0.36 -11.91 -3.89
CA ILE A 8 -0.90 -13.09 -3.20
C ILE A 8 -1.64 -13.99 -4.20
N GLU A 9 -2.45 -13.38 -5.05
CA GLU A 9 -3.17 -14.05 -6.11
C GLU A 9 -3.65 -12.97 -7.08
N ASP A 10 -4.29 -13.35 -8.16
CA ASP A 10 -4.80 -12.37 -9.11
C ASP A 10 -5.75 -11.41 -8.40
N GLY A 11 -5.49 -10.12 -8.53
CA GLY A 11 -6.32 -9.10 -7.92
C GLY A 11 -6.06 -8.82 -6.45
N LEU A 12 -5.07 -9.50 -5.84
CA LEU A 12 -4.79 -9.33 -4.42
C LEU A 12 -3.30 -9.22 -4.15
N TYR A 13 -2.91 -8.14 -3.51
CA TYR A 13 -1.51 -7.84 -3.19
C TYR A 13 -1.39 -7.52 -1.70
N SER A 14 -0.18 -7.68 -1.16
CA SER A 14 0.09 -7.31 0.23
C SER A 14 1.35 -6.47 0.32
N VAL A 15 1.37 -5.57 1.30
CA VAL A 15 2.52 -4.71 1.58
C VAL A 15 2.77 -4.77 3.08
N GLU A 16 4.02 -5.03 3.45
CA GLU A 16 4.43 -5.14 4.86
C GLU A 16 5.80 -4.51 5.04
N GLY A 17 6.08 -4.10 6.26
CA GLY A 17 7.39 -3.57 6.64
C GLY A 17 7.31 -2.74 7.90
N PRO A 18 8.40 -2.72 8.72
CA PRO A 18 8.40 -1.99 10.00
C PRO A 18 8.09 -0.50 9.85
N ARG A 19 8.58 0.15 8.80
CA ARG A 19 8.34 1.58 8.57
C ARG A 19 6.90 1.84 8.19
N ILE A 20 6.29 0.90 7.46
CA ILE A 20 4.89 1.01 7.06
C ILE A 20 4.01 0.84 8.30
N GLU A 21 4.32 -0.17 9.12
CA GLU A 21 3.59 -0.40 10.35
C GLU A 21 3.65 0.82 11.27
N ARG A 22 4.84 1.40 11.38
CA ARG A 22 5.03 2.61 12.19
C ARG A 22 4.23 3.78 11.65
N MET A 23 4.26 3.99 10.35
CA MET A 23 3.51 5.07 9.71
C MET A 23 2.01 4.91 9.95
N LEU A 24 1.50 3.71 9.86
CA LEU A 24 0.08 3.44 10.13
C LEU A 24 -0.30 3.74 11.57
N GLY A 25 0.66 3.61 12.49
CA GLY A 25 0.44 3.89 13.90
C GLY A 25 0.20 5.35 14.23
N TYR A 26 0.59 6.27 13.35
CA TYR A 26 0.36 7.70 13.56
C TYR A 26 -0.45 8.36 12.43
N THR A 27 -1.04 7.55 11.54
CA THR A 27 -1.78 8.07 10.40
C THR A 27 -3.19 7.50 10.41
N ASN A 28 -4.19 8.35 10.33
CA ASN A 28 -5.57 7.90 10.17
C ASN A 28 -5.88 7.79 8.67
N ILE A 29 -5.76 6.60 8.12
CA ILE A 29 -5.99 6.40 6.68
C ILE A 29 -7.48 6.44 6.31
N ASP A 30 -8.36 6.51 7.30
CA ASP A 30 -9.80 6.67 7.04
C ASP A 30 -10.17 8.13 6.81
N SER A 31 -9.29 9.06 7.17
CA SER A 31 -9.49 10.47 6.90
C SER A 31 -8.92 10.83 5.52
N GLU A 32 -9.46 11.88 4.93
CA GLU A 32 -9.00 12.36 3.63
C GLU A 32 -7.50 12.73 3.66
N LYS A 33 -7.11 13.49 4.68
CA LYS A 33 -5.71 13.90 4.86
C LYS A 33 -4.79 12.71 5.12
N GLY A 34 -5.22 11.80 5.99
CA GLY A 34 -4.43 10.62 6.32
C GLY A 34 -4.25 9.71 5.11
N PHE A 35 -5.29 9.55 4.31
CA PHE A 35 -5.19 8.72 3.11
C PHE A 35 -4.25 9.35 2.08
N MET A 36 -4.30 10.67 1.93
CA MET A 36 -3.39 11.37 1.04
C MET A 36 -1.93 11.22 1.50
N PHE A 37 -1.69 11.36 2.81
CA PHE A 37 -0.36 11.14 3.37
C PHE A 37 0.12 9.72 3.10
N PHE A 38 -0.76 8.75 3.30
CA PHE A 38 -0.49 7.35 3.06
C PHE A 38 -0.13 7.09 1.59
N GLN A 39 -0.89 7.65 0.67
CA GLN A 39 -0.60 7.49 -0.76
C GLN A 39 0.76 8.09 -1.13
N ASN A 40 1.06 9.27 -0.59
CA ASN A 40 2.36 9.90 -0.83
C ASN A 40 3.50 9.09 -0.25
N PHE A 41 3.30 8.51 0.93
CA PHE A 41 4.28 7.64 1.56
C PHE A 41 4.58 6.43 0.66
N MET A 42 3.54 5.80 0.14
CA MET A 42 3.67 4.65 -0.74
C MET A 42 4.42 5.03 -2.02
N LYS A 43 4.09 6.17 -2.58
CA LYS A 43 4.73 6.67 -3.80
C LYS A 43 6.21 6.99 -3.55
N ASP A 44 6.49 7.75 -2.51
CA ASP A 44 7.84 8.24 -2.22
C ASP A 44 8.80 7.11 -1.86
N ASN A 45 8.29 6.03 -1.33
CA ASN A 45 9.10 4.87 -0.96
C ASN A 45 9.16 3.78 -2.04
N GLY A 46 8.64 4.06 -3.23
CA GLY A 46 8.71 3.13 -4.36
C GLY A 46 7.75 1.96 -4.29
N ILE A 47 6.82 1.97 -3.34
CA ILE A 47 5.89 0.85 -3.15
C ILE A 47 4.88 0.77 -4.29
N LEU A 48 4.38 1.93 -4.75
CA LEU A 48 3.44 1.94 -5.88
C LEU A 48 4.11 1.42 -7.15
N GLU A 49 5.36 1.81 -7.37
CA GLU A 49 6.13 1.32 -8.52
C GLU A 49 6.31 -0.19 -8.46
N GLU A 50 6.59 -0.71 -7.26
CA GLU A 50 6.74 -2.15 -7.06
C GLU A 50 5.43 -2.89 -7.37
N LEU A 51 4.30 -2.36 -6.92
CA LEU A 51 3.00 -2.94 -7.23
C LEU A 51 2.75 -2.96 -8.74
N GLU A 52 3.09 -1.87 -9.43
CA GLU A 52 2.96 -1.80 -10.88
C GLU A 52 3.84 -2.83 -11.58
N ASN A 53 5.06 -3.02 -11.09
CA ASN A 53 5.97 -4.02 -11.63
C ASN A 53 5.44 -5.43 -11.45
N LEU A 54 4.64 -5.66 -10.41
CA LEU A 54 4.01 -6.96 -10.16
C LEU A 54 2.72 -7.15 -10.96
N GLY A 55 2.28 -6.12 -11.69
CA GLY A 55 1.14 -6.23 -12.58
C GLY A 55 -0.20 -5.78 -12.00
N ILE A 56 -0.19 -4.96 -10.95
CA ILE A 56 -1.44 -4.49 -10.34
C ILE A 56 -2.28 -3.70 -11.35
N LYS A 57 -3.57 -3.88 -11.29
CA LYS A 57 -4.54 -3.23 -12.17
C LYS A 57 -5.57 -2.46 -11.36
N ASP A 58 -6.22 -1.50 -12.01
CA ASP A 58 -7.31 -0.75 -11.38
C ASP A 58 -8.37 -1.71 -10.82
N GLY A 59 -8.78 -1.47 -9.58
CA GLY A 59 -9.75 -2.29 -8.89
C GLY A 59 -9.17 -3.44 -8.09
N ASP A 60 -7.87 -3.71 -8.25
CA ASP A 60 -7.22 -4.76 -7.45
C ASP A 60 -7.12 -4.31 -5.99
N THR A 61 -7.08 -5.28 -5.09
CA THR A 61 -7.03 -5.01 -3.66
C THR A 61 -5.60 -5.10 -3.13
N VAL A 62 -5.25 -4.15 -2.27
CA VAL A 62 -3.97 -4.14 -1.55
C VAL A 62 -4.25 -4.28 -0.06
N LYS A 63 -3.65 -5.27 0.58
CA LYS A 63 -3.72 -5.48 2.02
C LYS A 63 -2.47 -4.92 2.68
N ILE A 64 -2.66 -4.11 3.72
CA ILE A 64 -1.58 -3.54 4.50
C ILE A 64 -1.94 -3.67 5.97
N TYR A 65 -1.38 -4.69 6.62
CA TYR A 65 -1.69 -5.03 8.01
C TYR A 65 -3.20 -5.22 8.17
N GLY A 66 -3.85 -4.58 9.06
CA GLY A 66 -5.29 -4.73 9.24
C GLY A 66 -6.16 -3.93 8.26
N HIS A 67 -5.54 -3.25 7.31
CA HIS A 67 -6.24 -2.39 6.35
C HIS A 67 -6.22 -2.99 4.96
N GLN A 68 -7.19 -2.60 4.15
CA GLN A 68 -7.16 -2.92 2.72
C GLN A 68 -7.84 -1.80 1.94
N PHE A 69 -7.40 -1.61 0.72
CA PHE A 69 -7.97 -0.60 -0.17
C PHE A 69 -7.90 -1.08 -1.60
N ASP A 70 -8.72 -0.49 -2.45
CA ASP A 70 -8.71 -0.78 -3.88
C ASP A 70 -7.74 0.17 -4.58
N TYR A 71 -6.92 -0.39 -5.44
CA TYR A 71 -5.96 0.38 -6.18
C TYR A 71 -6.59 1.01 -7.42
N TYR A 72 -6.33 2.28 -7.65
CA TYR A 72 -6.67 2.98 -8.88
C TYR A 72 -5.52 3.88 -9.28
N LYS A 73 -5.24 3.87 -10.54
CA LYS A 73 -4.13 4.64 -11.10
C LYS A 73 -4.40 6.14 -11.10
#